data_b0d5183a5df9205e2146f3bb4ec77c10
#
_entry.id   b0d5183a5df9205e2146f3bb4ec77c10
#
_cell.length_a   1.000
_cell.length_b   1.000
_cell.length_c   1.000
_cell.angle_alpha   90.00
_cell.angle_beta   90.00
_cell.angle_gamma   90.00
#
_symmetry.space_group_name_H-M   'P 1'
#
loop_
_entity.id
_entity.type
_entity.pdbx_description
1 polymer ?
#
loop_
_entity_poly.entity_id
_entity_poly.type
_entity_poly.pdbx_seq_one_letter_code
_entity_poly.pdbx_strand_id
1 'polypeptide(L)'
;MSFEQEKALDSSYVMSTYGRSPVEFVEGRGMRLWDSEGREYRDFLAGIGVACLGYGHPAVVDAVSAQVARLQHTCNYFYVPGRAETAALLSKLANDDMEGAAALVAALDAGDEEATAAAAAPAPGEQVWKTFFANSGAEANEGALKLARLYAKRCGNGGNTVVALRGSFHGRTLNTLAATMQDWLQDDFRPLPGGYVACTPNDVDELRGLFDRLGGEICAVLYEPIQGESGVHPLTAEFMAAMAELAHGAGALLVADEVQTGIFRSGKPFAFQTYGVEPDIMSLAKGIAGGIPMGALMAKAEVADAFKPGDHGSTFGGSNVAVAASRSVLSELVRGRYDRHAAEVGEYFRAQLSALPHVLDVRGSGLMVGCDVDETVADAHDVVSAALEAGFVINATGARSLRFLPPLVCQREDVDALIAALAKILR
;
A
#
# COMPACT_ATOMS: atom_id res chain seq x y z
N MET A 1 -8.85 23.22 -23.49
CA MET A 1 -9.87 23.72 -22.53
C MET A 1 -9.11 24.49 -21.47
N SER A 2 -9.65 25.60 -20.92
CA SER A 2 -8.99 26.24 -19.78
C SER A 2 -9.29 25.47 -18.49
N PHE A 3 -8.44 25.62 -17.48
CA PHE A 3 -8.68 24.99 -16.16
C PHE A 3 -10.05 25.34 -15.58
N GLU A 4 -10.49 26.60 -15.71
CA GLU A 4 -11.82 27.00 -15.23
C GLU A 4 -12.97 26.32 -15.99
N GLN A 5 -12.81 26.03 -17.28
CA GLN A 5 -13.78 25.26 -18.05
C GLN A 5 -13.81 23.78 -17.62
N GLU A 6 -12.63 23.18 -17.39
CA GLU A 6 -12.51 21.80 -16.87
C GLU A 6 -13.18 21.69 -15.49
N LYS A 7 -12.89 22.62 -14.59
CA LYS A 7 -13.48 22.70 -13.25
C LYS A 7 -15.01 22.83 -13.29
N ALA A 8 -15.54 23.62 -14.21
CA ALA A 8 -16.98 23.77 -14.40
C ALA A 8 -17.64 22.47 -14.90
N LEU A 9 -17.00 21.76 -15.82
CA LEU A 9 -17.46 20.46 -16.33
C LEU A 9 -17.35 19.38 -15.23
N ASP A 10 -16.23 19.32 -14.53
CA ASP A 10 -16.05 18.39 -13.39
C ASP A 10 -17.17 18.58 -12.34
N SER A 11 -17.45 19.82 -11.96
CA SER A 11 -18.54 20.14 -11.02
C SER A 11 -19.93 19.75 -11.53
N SER A 12 -20.12 19.68 -12.84
CA SER A 12 -21.40 19.35 -13.45
C SER A 12 -21.62 17.86 -13.67
N TYR A 13 -20.56 17.08 -13.92
CA TYR A 13 -20.67 15.70 -14.36
C TYR A 13 -19.97 14.68 -13.47
N VAL A 14 -19.05 15.08 -12.59
CA VAL A 14 -18.34 14.19 -11.68
C VAL A 14 -18.89 14.31 -10.26
N MET A 15 -19.14 13.16 -9.61
CA MET A 15 -19.67 13.15 -8.23
C MET A 15 -18.68 13.83 -7.28
N SER A 16 -19.19 14.71 -6.40
CA SER A 16 -18.41 15.49 -5.43
C SER A 16 -18.04 14.66 -4.20
N THR A 17 -17.20 13.63 -4.40
CA THR A 17 -16.70 12.74 -3.33
C THR A 17 -15.36 13.18 -2.76
N TYR A 18 -14.70 14.17 -3.35
CA TYR A 18 -13.40 14.69 -2.95
C TYR A 18 -13.40 16.22 -2.87
N GLY A 19 -12.77 16.77 -1.84
CA GLY A 19 -12.32 18.17 -1.83
C GLY A 19 -11.08 18.31 -2.70
N ARG A 20 -11.18 19.01 -3.85
CA ARG A 20 -10.05 19.16 -4.79
C ARG A 20 -9.27 20.42 -4.53
N SER A 21 -7.93 20.30 -4.52
CA SER A 21 -7.05 21.47 -4.60
C SER A 21 -7.20 22.17 -5.96
N PRO A 22 -7.06 23.51 -6.03
CA PRO A 22 -7.29 24.26 -7.27
C PRO A 22 -6.08 24.22 -8.22
N VAL A 23 -5.64 23.01 -8.59
CA VAL A 23 -4.51 22.75 -9.50
C VAL A 23 -4.89 21.62 -10.46
N GLU A 24 -4.57 21.80 -11.73
CA GLU A 24 -4.71 20.80 -12.77
C GLU A 24 -3.33 20.35 -13.24
N PHE A 25 -2.87 19.16 -12.80
CA PHE A 25 -1.61 18.60 -13.27
C PHE A 25 -1.77 17.97 -14.65
N VAL A 26 -0.95 18.38 -15.61
CA VAL A 26 -1.01 17.93 -17.01
C VAL A 26 0.22 17.14 -17.46
N GLU A 27 1.34 17.25 -16.73
CA GLU A 27 2.59 16.54 -17.03
C GLU A 27 3.27 16.10 -15.74
N GLY A 28 4.02 14.97 -15.79
CA GLY A 28 4.83 14.48 -14.68
C GLY A 28 6.10 13.80 -15.17
N ARG A 29 7.24 14.03 -14.46
CA ARG A 29 8.52 13.37 -14.70
C ARG A 29 9.29 13.19 -13.40
N GLY A 30 9.63 11.94 -13.04
CA GLY A 30 10.28 11.63 -11.77
C GLY A 30 9.44 12.11 -10.60
N MET A 31 9.99 13.00 -9.76
CA MET A 31 9.27 13.63 -8.64
C MET A 31 8.54 14.93 -9.00
N ARG A 32 8.52 15.34 -10.25
CA ARG A 32 8.01 16.64 -10.67
C ARG A 32 6.69 16.51 -11.39
N LEU A 33 5.79 17.46 -11.10
CA LEU A 33 4.53 17.67 -11.75
C LEU A 33 4.49 19.07 -12.32
N TRP A 34 3.81 19.27 -13.44
CA TRP A 34 3.53 20.59 -14.02
C TRP A 34 2.03 20.77 -14.17
N ASP A 35 1.55 21.94 -13.77
CA ASP A 35 0.16 22.32 -13.99
C ASP A 35 -0.09 22.87 -15.39
N SER A 36 -1.35 23.16 -15.68
CA SER A 36 -1.79 23.70 -16.97
C SER A 36 -1.25 25.12 -17.28
N GLU A 37 -0.68 25.80 -16.29
CA GLU A 37 -0.01 27.10 -16.45
C GLU A 37 1.51 26.95 -16.62
N GLY A 38 2.03 25.72 -16.55
CA GLY A 38 3.44 25.39 -16.68
C GLY A 38 4.24 25.56 -15.40
N ARG A 39 3.60 25.75 -14.25
CA ARG A 39 4.27 25.81 -12.97
C ARG A 39 4.71 24.44 -12.50
N GLU A 40 5.94 24.32 -12.01
CA GLU A 40 6.53 23.10 -11.50
C GLU A 40 6.24 22.90 -10.01
N TYR A 41 5.96 21.63 -9.65
CA TYR A 41 5.78 21.17 -8.28
C TYR A 41 6.64 19.95 -8.01
N ARG A 42 7.16 19.82 -6.77
CA ARG A 42 7.76 18.57 -6.28
C ARG A 42 6.71 17.77 -5.51
N ASP A 43 6.55 16.50 -5.90
CA ASP A 43 5.52 15.65 -5.34
C ASP A 43 6.06 14.80 -4.19
N PHE A 44 5.57 15.07 -2.99
CA PHE A 44 5.82 14.28 -1.78
C PHE A 44 4.59 13.45 -1.36
N LEU A 45 3.65 13.23 -2.30
CA LEU A 45 2.45 12.43 -2.09
C LEU A 45 2.38 11.21 -3.03
N ALA A 46 2.92 11.31 -4.25
CA ALA A 46 2.93 10.25 -5.27
C ALA A 46 1.55 9.65 -5.55
N GLY A 47 0.49 10.48 -5.58
CA GLY A 47 -0.88 9.97 -5.72
C GLY A 47 -1.30 9.07 -4.55
N ILE A 48 -0.88 9.38 -3.34
CA ILE A 48 -1.03 8.59 -2.10
C ILE A 48 -0.22 7.27 -2.19
N GLY A 49 1.09 7.41 -2.49
CA GLY A 49 2.04 6.29 -2.53
C GLY A 49 1.91 5.36 -3.74
N VAL A 50 1.25 5.81 -4.81
CA VAL A 50 0.99 5.01 -6.02
C VAL A 50 2.14 5.10 -7.03
N ALA A 51 2.59 6.30 -7.38
CA ALA A 51 3.66 6.53 -8.35
C ALA A 51 5.05 6.26 -7.71
N CYS A 52 5.31 5.00 -7.33
CA CYS A 52 6.51 4.63 -6.57
C CYS A 52 7.82 4.91 -7.33
N LEU A 53 7.87 4.72 -8.64
CA LEU A 53 9.01 5.08 -9.50
C LEU A 53 8.94 6.52 -10.04
N GLY A 54 8.02 7.34 -9.51
CA GLY A 54 7.73 8.65 -10.06
C GLY A 54 6.96 8.60 -11.38
N TYR A 55 6.89 9.73 -12.03
CA TYR A 55 6.12 9.90 -13.26
C TYR A 55 6.98 9.65 -14.49
N GLY A 56 6.37 9.03 -15.51
CA GLY A 56 7.01 8.84 -16.82
C GLY A 56 8.27 7.97 -16.78
N HIS A 57 8.37 6.99 -15.85
CA HIS A 57 9.52 6.10 -15.79
C HIS A 57 9.63 5.28 -17.08
N PRO A 58 10.76 5.36 -17.83
CA PRO A 58 10.88 4.79 -19.18
C PRO A 58 10.50 3.30 -19.24
N ALA A 59 11.04 2.48 -18.34
CA ALA A 59 10.77 1.04 -18.33
C ALA A 59 9.27 0.72 -18.16
N VAL A 60 8.53 1.50 -17.36
CA VAL A 60 7.09 1.31 -17.17
C VAL A 60 6.32 1.78 -18.39
N VAL A 61 6.66 2.96 -18.95
CA VAL A 61 6.04 3.51 -20.15
C VAL A 61 6.21 2.56 -21.33
N ASP A 62 7.42 2.05 -21.55
CA ASP A 62 7.74 1.14 -22.66
C ASP A 62 6.98 -0.20 -22.50
N ALA A 63 6.98 -0.81 -21.30
CA ALA A 63 6.27 -2.05 -21.04
C ALA A 63 4.76 -1.92 -21.24
N VAL A 64 4.15 -0.84 -20.73
CA VAL A 64 2.72 -0.57 -20.87
C VAL A 64 2.35 -0.30 -22.34
N SER A 65 3.12 0.55 -23.03
CA SER A 65 2.87 0.91 -24.42
C SER A 65 2.97 -0.31 -25.35
N ALA A 66 4.00 -1.13 -25.18
CA ALA A 66 4.17 -2.36 -25.95
C ALA A 66 3.02 -3.35 -25.68
N GLN A 67 2.60 -3.49 -24.42
CA GLN A 67 1.52 -4.42 -24.05
C GLN A 67 0.17 -3.95 -24.57
N VAL A 68 -0.14 -2.64 -24.47
CA VAL A 68 -1.39 -2.07 -25.02
C VAL A 68 -1.46 -2.28 -26.53
N ALA A 69 -0.35 -2.08 -27.26
CA ALA A 69 -0.29 -2.31 -28.69
C ALA A 69 -0.48 -3.78 -29.08
N ARG A 70 -0.13 -4.73 -28.20
CA ARG A 70 -0.18 -6.16 -28.47
C ARG A 70 -1.51 -6.81 -28.07
N LEU A 71 -1.94 -6.62 -26.80
CA LEU A 71 -3.14 -7.24 -26.24
C LEU A 71 -3.47 -6.58 -24.89
N GLN A 72 -4.62 -5.90 -24.81
CA GLN A 72 -5.00 -5.16 -23.62
C GLN A 72 -5.53 -6.05 -22.51
N HIS A 73 -6.38 -7.04 -22.87
CA HIS A 73 -7.09 -7.85 -21.89
C HIS A 73 -7.46 -9.23 -22.44
N THR A 74 -7.37 -10.23 -21.56
CA THR A 74 -8.05 -11.53 -21.70
C THR A 74 -8.68 -11.87 -20.35
N CYS A 75 -9.83 -12.57 -20.37
CA CYS A 75 -10.46 -12.97 -19.11
C CYS A 75 -9.64 -14.04 -18.38
N ASN A 76 -9.92 -14.20 -17.08
CA ASN A 76 -9.21 -15.13 -16.19
C ASN A 76 -9.49 -16.62 -16.47
N TYR A 77 -10.23 -16.96 -17.52
CA TYR A 77 -10.34 -18.33 -18.03
C TYR A 77 -9.11 -18.78 -18.83
N PHE A 78 -8.24 -17.84 -19.18
CA PHE A 78 -7.01 -18.12 -19.94
C PHE A 78 -5.77 -17.69 -19.14
N TYR A 79 -4.63 -18.29 -19.49
CA TYR A 79 -3.34 -17.87 -18.96
C TYR A 79 -2.96 -16.50 -19.53
N VAL A 80 -2.37 -15.64 -18.69
CA VAL A 80 -1.87 -14.32 -19.08
C VAL A 80 -0.34 -14.36 -18.98
N PRO A 81 0.37 -14.09 -20.07
CA PRO A 81 1.84 -14.02 -20.06
C PRO A 81 2.34 -12.98 -19.04
N GLY A 82 3.40 -13.34 -18.33
CA GLY A 82 4.01 -12.49 -17.29
C GLY A 82 3.33 -12.56 -15.92
N ARG A 83 2.12 -13.10 -15.81
CA ARG A 83 1.38 -13.16 -14.53
C ARG A 83 2.03 -14.10 -13.53
N ALA A 84 2.46 -15.29 -13.98
CA ALA A 84 3.09 -16.26 -13.10
C ALA A 84 4.46 -15.77 -12.61
N GLU A 85 5.26 -15.15 -13.50
CA GLU A 85 6.55 -14.55 -13.16
C GLU A 85 6.39 -13.39 -12.17
N THR A 86 5.36 -12.54 -12.34
CA THR A 86 5.04 -11.47 -11.39
C THR A 86 4.65 -12.04 -10.02
N ALA A 87 3.86 -13.11 -9.98
CA ALA A 87 3.50 -13.79 -8.73
C ALA A 87 4.71 -14.45 -8.06
N ALA A 88 5.61 -15.08 -8.84
CA ALA A 88 6.84 -15.66 -8.33
C ALA A 88 7.76 -14.57 -7.74
N LEU A 89 7.92 -13.43 -8.43
CA LEU A 89 8.70 -12.31 -7.93
C LEU A 89 8.13 -11.75 -6.61
N LEU A 90 6.83 -11.60 -6.51
CA LEU A 90 6.15 -11.21 -5.27
C LEU A 90 6.37 -12.24 -4.15
N SER A 91 6.36 -13.55 -4.47
CA SER A 91 6.64 -14.62 -3.50
C SER A 91 8.08 -14.57 -2.98
N LYS A 92 9.09 -14.35 -3.86
CA LYS A 92 10.47 -14.12 -3.44
C LYS A 92 10.61 -12.93 -2.51
N LEU A 93 9.98 -11.81 -2.86
CA LEU A 93 9.99 -10.60 -2.04
C LEU A 93 9.31 -10.82 -0.67
N ALA A 94 8.24 -11.62 -0.61
CA ALA A 94 7.56 -11.95 0.65
C ALA A 94 8.44 -12.77 1.60
N ASN A 95 9.36 -13.57 1.06
CA ASN A 95 10.37 -14.30 1.83
C ASN A 95 11.63 -13.47 2.19
N ASP A 96 11.63 -12.16 1.93
CA ASP A 96 12.81 -11.28 2.03
C ASP A 96 14.00 -11.79 1.16
N ASP A 97 13.72 -12.61 0.13
CA ASP A 97 14.70 -13.19 -0.77
C ASP A 97 15.04 -12.21 -1.91
N MET A 98 15.79 -11.18 -1.57
CA MET A 98 16.24 -10.17 -2.54
C MET A 98 17.24 -10.74 -3.57
N GLU A 99 17.98 -11.80 -3.23
CA GLU A 99 18.93 -12.44 -4.16
C GLU A 99 18.21 -13.28 -5.19
N GLY A 100 17.24 -14.09 -4.77
CA GLY A 100 16.38 -14.85 -5.67
C GLY A 100 15.51 -13.94 -6.54
N ALA A 101 14.98 -12.84 -5.98
CA ALA A 101 14.27 -11.83 -6.75
C ALA A 101 15.17 -11.18 -7.82
N ALA A 102 16.42 -10.84 -7.49
CA ALA A 102 17.38 -10.29 -8.44
C ALA A 102 17.78 -11.30 -9.53
N ALA A 103 17.95 -12.57 -9.18
CA ALA A 103 18.23 -13.64 -10.15
C ALA A 103 17.06 -13.82 -11.14
N LEU A 104 15.81 -13.79 -10.65
CA LEU A 104 14.63 -13.86 -11.50
C LEU A 104 14.54 -12.64 -12.43
N VAL A 105 14.78 -11.44 -11.93
CA VAL A 105 14.80 -10.21 -12.74
C VAL A 105 15.88 -10.29 -13.83
N ALA A 106 17.09 -10.77 -13.50
CA ALA A 106 18.17 -10.91 -14.47
C ALA A 106 17.84 -11.92 -15.59
N ALA A 107 17.19 -13.04 -15.26
CA ALA A 107 16.74 -14.03 -16.25
C ALA A 107 15.64 -13.46 -17.17
N LEU A 108 14.68 -12.71 -16.59
CA LEU A 108 13.64 -12.01 -17.36
C LEU A 108 14.22 -11.00 -18.35
N ASP A 109 15.24 -10.23 -17.91
CA ASP A 109 15.91 -9.23 -18.75
C ASP A 109 16.70 -9.87 -19.90
N ALA A 110 17.28 -11.04 -19.65
CA ALA A 110 17.98 -11.81 -20.66
C ALA A 110 17.04 -12.49 -21.68
N GLY A 111 15.75 -12.58 -21.39
CA GLY A 111 14.77 -13.32 -22.19
C GLY A 111 15.05 -14.84 -22.20
N ASP A 112 15.76 -15.36 -21.19
CA ASP A 112 16.10 -16.78 -21.04
C ASP A 112 14.96 -17.50 -20.31
N GLU A 113 14.15 -18.23 -21.05
CA GLU A 113 12.97 -18.93 -20.51
C GLU A 113 13.36 -20.03 -19.51
N GLU A 114 14.47 -20.77 -19.76
CA GLU A 114 14.93 -21.84 -18.86
C GLU A 114 15.47 -21.25 -17.54
N ALA A 115 16.30 -20.23 -17.62
CA ALA A 115 16.79 -19.51 -16.45
C ALA A 115 15.65 -18.84 -15.68
N THR A 116 14.64 -18.25 -16.37
CA THR A 116 13.47 -17.66 -15.75
C THR A 116 12.67 -18.71 -14.98
N ALA A 117 12.39 -19.86 -15.58
CA ALA A 117 11.67 -20.94 -14.93
C ALA A 117 12.43 -21.48 -13.69
N ALA A 118 13.76 -21.63 -13.82
CA ALA A 118 14.62 -22.06 -12.71
C ALA A 118 14.66 -21.05 -11.56
N ALA A 119 14.79 -19.75 -11.85
CA ALA A 119 14.83 -18.68 -10.86
C ALA A 119 13.45 -18.45 -10.20
N ALA A 120 12.35 -18.65 -10.93
CA ALA A 120 10.99 -18.54 -10.40
C ALA A 120 10.60 -19.73 -9.50
N ALA A 121 11.25 -20.88 -9.64
CA ALA A 121 10.94 -22.06 -8.84
C ALA A 121 11.23 -21.81 -7.36
N PRO A 122 10.35 -22.30 -6.44
CA PRO A 122 10.61 -22.19 -5.01
C PRO A 122 11.82 -23.06 -4.63
N ALA A 123 12.68 -22.55 -3.76
CA ALA A 123 13.76 -23.34 -3.17
C ALA A 123 13.18 -24.42 -2.22
N PRO A 124 13.91 -25.52 -1.98
CA PRO A 124 13.48 -26.54 -1.03
C PRO A 124 13.24 -25.92 0.36
N GLY A 125 11.99 -26.02 0.87
CA GLY A 125 11.58 -25.47 2.16
C GLY A 125 11.22 -23.98 2.15
N GLU A 126 11.26 -23.30 1.01
CA GLU A 126 10.80 -21.94 0.85
C GLU A 126 9.26 -21.87 0.99
N GLN A 127 8.77 -20.89 1.75
CA GLN A 127 7.32 -20.62 1.83
C GLN A 127 6.83 -20.12 0.49
N VAL A 128 5.88 -20.83 -0.12
CA VAL A 128 5.23 -20.38 -1.36
C VAL A 128 4.06 -19.48 -1.03
N TRP A 129 4.07 -18.26 -1.59
CA TRP A 129 2.96 -17.34 -1.56
C TRP A 129 2.21 -17.38 -2.89
N LYS A 130 0.91 -17.71 -2.83
CA LYS A 130 0.04 -17.68 -4.00
C LYS A 130 -0.68 -16.35 -4.11
N THR A 131 -0.79 -15.83 -5.32
CA THR A 131 -1.35 -14.49 -5.59
C THR A 131 -2.67 -14.60 -6.37
N PHE A 132 -3.70 -13.92 -5.87
CA PHE A 132 -4.88 -13.54 -6.64
C PHE A 132 -4.77 -12.05 -6.99
N PHE A 133 -4.85 -11.71 -8.27
CA PHE A 133 -4.78 -10.34 -8.74
C PHE A 133 -6.16 -9.69 -8.78
N ALA A 134 -6.25 -8.46 -8.29
CA ALA A 134 -7.41 -7.59 -8.24
C ALA A 134 -7.12 -6.25 -8.93
N ASN A 135 -7.99 -5.24 -8.75
CA ASN A 135 -7.83 -3.93 -9.41
C ASN A 135 -7.58 -2.79 -8.41
N SER A 136 -7.79 -3.03 -7.14
CA SER A 136 -7.67 -2.03 -6.07
C SER A 136 -7.34 -2.67 -4.72
N GLY A 137 -6.92 -1.85 -3.75
CA GLY A 137 -6.72 -2.29 -2.37
C GLY A 137 -8.01 -2.77 -1.71
N ALA A 138 -9.14 -2.12 -2.00
CA ALA A 138 -10.45 -2.56 -1.49
C ALA A 138 -10.80 -3.97 -1.99
N GLU A 139 -10.61 -4.26 -3.28
CA GLU A 139 -10.84 -5.61 -3.82
C GLU A 139 -9.85 -6.63 -3.24
N ALA A 140 -8.60 -6.27 -3.03
CA ALA A 140 -7.61 -7.13 -2.40
C ALA A 140 -8.01 -7.48 -0.95
N ASN A 141 -8.46 -6.49 -0.18
CA ASN A 141 -8.96 -6.68 1.18
C ASN A 141 -10.28 -7.47 1.21
N GLU A 142 -11.21 -7.26 0.27
CA GLU A 142 -12.40 -8.11 0.12
C GLU A 142 -12.03 -9.58 -0.08
N GLY A 143 -11.07 -9.84 -0.96
CA GLY A 143 -10.55 -11.19 -1.19
C GLY A 143 -9.88 -11.78 0.04
N ALA A 144 -9.06 -11.00 0.75
CA ALA A 144 -8.38 -11.41 1.98
C ALA A 144 -9.36 -11.81 3.09
N LEU A 145 -10.37 -10.97 3.34
CA LEU A 145 -11.42 -11.23 4.32
C LEU A 145 -12.28 -12.45 3.96
N LYS A 146 -12.60 -12.62 2.66
CA LYS A 146 -13.30 -13.81 2.19
C LYS A 146 -12.45 -15.07 2.38
N LEU A 147 -11.17 -15.01 2.03
CA LEU A 147 -10.26 -16.15 2.20
C LEU A 147 -10.10 -16.54 3.67
N ALA A 148 -9.91 -15.57 4.57
CA ALA A 148 -9.76 -15.81 5.99
C ALA A 148 -10.99 -16.52 6.58
N ARG A 149 -12.19 -16.01 6.30
CA ARG A 149 -13.45 -16.66 6.73
C ARG A 149 -13.66 -18.04 6.13
N LEU A 150 -13.31 -18.21 4.86
CA LEU A 150 -13.43 -19.50 4.18
C LEU A 150 -12.44 -20.52 4.71
N TYR A 151 -11.19 -20.11 4.96
CA TYR A 151 -10.18 -20.96 5.58
C TYR A 151 -10.60 -21.41 6.98
N ALA A 152 -11.03 -20.48 7.83
CA ALA A 152 -11.53 -20.82 9.16
C ALA A 152 -12.66 -21.86 9.12
N LYS A 153 -13.59 -21.72 8.17
CA LYS A 153 -14.71 -22.64 7.98
C LYS A 153 -14.30 -24.01 7.46
N ARG A 154 -13.33 -24.09 6.52
CA ARG A 154 -12.97 -25.34 5.81
C ARG A 154 -11.83 -26.09 6.49
N CYS A 155 -10.89 -25.38 7.08
CA CYS A 155 -9.58 -25.90 7.52
C CYS A 155 -9.22 -25.50 8.95
N GLY A 156 -9.81 -24.42 9.49
CA GLY A 156 -9.42 -23.81 10.75
C GLY A 156 -10.43 -24.01 11.89
N ASN A 157 -10.56 -22.99 12.75
CA ASN A 157 -11.33 -23.00 13.99
C ASN A 157 -12.85 -22.82 13.82
N GLY A 158 -13.34 -22.59 12.61
CA GLY A 158 -14.78 -22.34 12.33
C GLY A 158 -15.24 -20.91 12.64
N GLY A 159 -14.38 -20.03 13.12
CA GLY A 159 -14.68 -18.65 13.44
C GLY A 159 -15.10 -17.80 12.24
N ASN A 160 -15.77 -16.68 12.49
CA ASN A 160 -16.23 -15.75 11.45
C ASN A 160 -16.01 -14.28 11.82
N THR A 161 -15.50 -14.00 13.02
CA THR A 161 -15.22 -12.67 13.52
C THR A 161 -13.81 -12.23 13.12
N VAL A 162 -13.68 -11.02 12.63
CA VAL A 162 -12.40 -10.37 12.30
C VAL A 162 -12.13 -9.27 13.33
N VAL A 163 -10.98 -9.31 13.97
CA VAL A 163 -10.48 -8.19 14.77
C VAL A 163 -9.84 -7.20 13.80
N ALA A 164 -10.26 -5.93 13.84
CA ALA A 164 -9.65 -4.84 13.06
C ALA A 164 -9.24 -3.69 14.00
N LEU A 165 -8.21 -2.95 13.64
CA LEU A 165 -7.65 -1.93 14.52
C LEU A 165 -8.36 -0.58 14.36
N ARG A 166 -8.63 0.10 15.49
CA ARG A 166 -9.20 1.47 15.47
C ARG A 166 -8.29 2.41 14.67
N GLY A 167 -8.89 3.32 13.91
CA GLY A 167 -8.17 4.24 13.03
C GLY A 167 -7.64 3.63 11.74
N SER A 168 -7.90 2.33 11.47
CA SER A 168 -7.51 1.66 10.24
C SER A 168 -8.26 2.17 9.01
N PHE A 169 -7.70 1.91 7.83
CA PHE A 169 -8.37 2.15 6.55
C PHE A 169 -8.13 0.99 5.58
N HIS A 170 -9.19 0.23 5.27
CA HIS A 170 -9.11 -0.96 4.43
C HIS A 170 -9.90 -0.86 3.12
N GLY A 171 -10.63 0.25 2.90
CA GLY A 171 -11.38 0.49 1.67
C GLY A 171 -12.75 1.15 1.88
N ARG A 172 -13.45 1.33 0.77
CA ARG A 172 -14.75 2.03 0.71
C ARG A 172 -15.92 1.14 0.22
N THR A 173 -15.69 -0.15 -0.05
CA THR A 173 -16.79 -1.10 -0.26
C THR A 173 -17.46 -1.40 1.07
N LEU A 174 -18.73 -1.82 1.07
CA LEU A 174 -19.46 -2.00 2.33
C LEU A 174 -18.78 -2.94 3.33
N ASN A 175 -18.12 -3.99 2.85
CA ASN A 175 -17.44 -4.94 3.75
C ASN A 175 -16.08 -4.43 4.22
N THR A 176 -15.28 -3.82 3.34
CA THR A 176 -14.01 -3.18 3.76
C THR A 176 -14.27 -1.92 4.59
N LEU A 177 -15.38 -1.21 4.35
CA LEU A 177 -15.82 -0.10 5.18
C LEU A 177 -16.20 -0.58 6.60
N ALA A 178 -16.85 -1.75 6.71
CA ALA A 178 -17.13 -2.37 8.01
C ALA A 178 -15.85 -2.74 8.78
N ALA A 179 -14.77 -3.11 8.07
CA ALA A 179 -13.45 -3.36 8.64
C ALA A 179 -12.63 -2.08 8.91
N THR A 180 -12.99 -0.96 8.28
CA THR A 180 -12.37 0.36 8.50
C THR A 180 -12.93 0.96 9.78
N MET A 181 -12.16 0.86 10.88
CA MET A 181 -12.62 1.22 12.23
C MET A 181 -12.50 2.73 12.49
N GLN A 182 -13.28 3.50 11.70
CA GLN A 182 -13.44 4.95 11.79
C GLN A 182 -14.93 5.29 11.71
N ASP A 183 -15.57 5.59 12.84
CA ASP A 183 -17.02 5.75 12.93
C ASP A 183 -17.57 6.83 11.97
N TRP A 184 -16.87 7.94 11.82
CA TRP A 184 -17.29 9.04 10.93
C TRP A 184 -17.37 8.63 9.45
N LEU A 185 -16.65 7.55 9.04
CA LEU A 185 -16.76 6.99 7.69
C LEU A 185 -17.92 6.00 7.56
N GLN A 186 -18.35 5.38 8.65
CA GLN A 186 -19.31 4.30 8.68
C GLN A 186 -20.75 4.77 8.91
N ASP A 187 -20.96 5.84 9.69
CA ASP A 187 -22.26 6.18 10.28
C ASP A 187 -23.37 6.35 9.26
N ASP A 188 -23.12 7.03 8.14
CA ASP A 188 -24.11 7.24 7.09
C ASP A 188 -24.43 5.99 6.26
N PHE A 189 -23.61 4.92 6.38
CA PHE A 189 -23.75 3.68 5.60
C PHE A 189 -24.26 2.50 6.43
N ARG A 190 -24.62 2.71 7.69
CA ARG A 190 -25.16 1.64 8.54
C ARG A 190 -26.59 1.23 8.10
N PRO A 191 -26.98 -0.09 8.13
CA PRO A 191 -26.19 -1.19 8.68
C PRO A 191 -25.10 -1.70 7.73
N LEU A 192 -23.91 -1.91 8.27
CA LEU A 192 -22.77 -2.51 7.55
C LEU A 192 -22.74 -4.04 7.78
N PRO A 193 -22.01 -4.81 6.94
CA PRO A 193 -21.76 -6.23 7.19
C PRO A 193 -21.19 -6.48 8.59
N GLY A 194 -21.73 -7.47 9.31
CA GLY A 194 -21.29 -7.83 10.64
C GLY A 194 -20.04 -8.74 10.67
N GLY A 195 -19.64 -9.12 11.89
CA GLY A 195 -18.50 -9.99 12.14
C GLY A 195 -17.17 -9.23 12.23
N TYR A 196 -17.20 -7.99 12.69
CA TYR A 196 -16.03 -7.18 12.97
C TYR A 196 -16.04 -6.69 14.42
N VAL A 197 -14.88 -6.73 15.06
CA VAL A 197 -14.65 -6.16 16.39
C VAL A 197 -13.42 -5.28 16.36
N ALA A 198 -13.50 -4.13 17.02
CA ALA A 198 -12.42 -3.16 17.07
C ALA A 198 -11.46 -3.46 18.21
N CYS A 199 -10.16 -3.25 17.97
CA CYS A 199 -9.09 -3.25 18.95
C CYS A 199 -8.29 -1.95 18.83
N THR A 200 -7.86 -1.37 19.95
CA THR A 200 -6.96 -0.22 19.94
C THR A 200 -5.55 -0.64 19.51
N PRO A 201 -4.93 0.04 18.54
CA PRO A 201 -3.55 -0.24 18.17
C PRO A 201 -2.62 -0.13 19.37
N ASN A 202 -1.68 -1.07 19.47
CA ASN A 202 -0.67 -1.12 20.53
C ASN A 202 -1.21 -1.34 21.98
N ASP A 203 -2.49 -1.71 22.12
CA ASP A 203 -3.09 -2.12 23.39
C ASP A 203 -3.16 -3.66 23.47
N VAL A 204 -2.08 -4.26 24.04
CA VAL A 204 -1.95 -5.72 24.18
C VAL A 204 -3.01 -6.28 25.13
N ASP A 205 -3.40 -5.53 26.17
CA ASP A 205 -4.37 -6.00 27.16
C ASP A 205 -5.79 -6.03 26.59
N GLU A 206 -6.19 -5.02 25.79
CA GLU A 206 -7.46 -5.06 25.05
C GLU A 206 -7.47 -6.24 24.09
N LEU A 207 -6.38 -6.44 23.33
CA LEU A 207 -6.27 -7.55 22.38
C LEU A 207 -6.43 -8.90 23.08
N ARG A 208 -5.71 -9.12 24.20
CA ARG A 208 -5.82 -10.35 25.00
C ARG A 208 -7.24 -10.55 25.51
N GLY A 209 -7.86 -9.50 26.04
CA GLY A 209 -9.25 -9.54 26.51
C GLY A 209 -10.26 -9.87 25.40
N LEU A 210 -9.99 -9.50 24.15
CA LEU A 210 -10.81 -9.92 23.00
C LEU A 210 -10.68 -11.43 22.74
N PHE A 211 -9.46 -11.96 22.74
CA PHE A 211 -9.23 -13.40 22.55
C PHE A 211 -9.76 -14.25 23.72
N ASP A 212 -9.66 -13.76 24.96
CA ASP A 212 -10.24 -14.43 26.12
C ASP A 212 -11.77 -14.56 26.02
N ARG A 213 -12.45 -13.54 25.47
CA ARG A 213 -13.92 -13.54 25.35
C ARG A 213 -14.43 -14.28 24.12
N LEU A 214 -13.76 -14.12 22.99
CA LEU A 214 -14.25 -14.57 21.68
C LEU A 214 -13.54 -15.82 21.17
N GLY A 215 -12.27 -16.00 21.56
CA GLY A 215 -11.47 -17.21 21.32
C GLY A 215 -11.66 -17.78 19.90
N GLY A 216 -12.24 -18.98 19.83
CA GLY A 216 -12.49 -19.68 18.58
C GLY A 216 -13.52 -19.03 17.63
N GLU A 217 -14.18 -17.93 18.00
CA GLU A 217 -15.02 -17.16 17.09
C GLU A 217 -14.19 -16.24 16.18
N ILE A 218 -12.95 -15.90 16.57
CA ILE A 218 -12.05 -15.06 15.79
C ILE A 218 -11.42 -15.89 14.67
N CYS A 219 -11.65 -15.49 13.42
CA CYS A 219 -11.04 -16.14 12.24
C CYS A 219 -9.79 -15.40 11.76
N ALA A 220 -9.67 -14.11 12.04
CA ALA A 220 -8.52 -13.31 11.61
C ALA A 220 -8.33 -12.03 12.45
N VAL A 221 -7.10 -11.53 12.44
CA VAL A 221 -6.76 -10.15 12.81
C VAL A 221 -6.31 -9.44 11.55
N LEU A 222 -7.02 -8.37 11.17
CA LEU A 222 -6.68 -7.50 10.05
C LEU A 222 -5.96 -6.24 10.57
N TYR A 223 -4.78 -5.96 10.04
CA TYR A 223 -3.95 -4.85 10.50
C TYR A 223 -3.14 -4.21 9.37
N GLU A 224 -2.88 -2.94 9.50
CA GLU A 224 -1.81 -2.23 8.76
C GLU A 224 -0.56 -2.24 9.64
N PRO A 225 0.63 -2.65 9.17
CA PRO A 225 1.87 -2.55 9.97
C PRO A 225 2.19 -1.10 10.38
N ILE A 226 1.78 -0.15 9.53
CA ILE A 226 1.80 1.29 9.80
C ILE A 226 0.45 1.84 9.31
N GLN A 227 -0.38 2.34 10.20
CA GLN A 227 -1.66 2.95 9.83
C GLN A 227 -1.43 4.26 9.09
N GLY A 228 -1.79 4.29 7.80
CA GLY A 228 -1.48 5.42 6.94
C GLY A 228 -2.45 6.59 7.04
N GLU A 229 -3.74 6.30 7.06
CA GLU A 229 -4.79 7.32 6.95
C GLU A 229 -5.07 8.05 8.27
N SER A 230 -4.68 7.47 9.41
CA SER A 230 -4.81 8.10 10.73
C SER A 230 -3.60 8.93 11.15
N GLY A 231 -2.56 9.05 10.33
CA GLY A 231 -1.39 9.90 10.64
C GLY A 231 -0.03 9.22 10.62
N VAL A 232 0.12 8.10 9.93
CA VAL A 232 1.37 7.31 9.86
C VAL A 232 1.79 6.78 11.24
N HIS A 233 0.96 5.91 11.82
CA HIS A 233 1.21 5.33 13.15
C HIS A 233 1.71 3.89 13.04
N PRO A 234 3.02 3.61 13.30
CA PRO A 234 3.55 2.26 13.35
C PRO A 234 2.97 1.45 14.51
N LEU A 235 2.74 0.16 14.28
CA LEU A 235 2.53 -0.79 15.37
C LEU A 235 3.84 -1.03 16.10
N THR A 236 3.76 -1.38 17.40
CA THR A 236 4.94 -1.76 18.18
C THR A 236 5.31 -3.22 17.94
N ALA A 237 6.58 -3.55 18.08
CA ALA A 237 7.04 -4.94 17.98
C ALA A 237 6.38 -5.84 19.03
N GLU A 238 6.12 -5.31 20.23
CA GLU A 238 5.40 -6.03 21.29
C GLU A 238 3.98 -6.37 20.88
N PHE A 239 3.23 -5.41 20.31
CA PHE A 239 1.87 -5.63 19.86
C PHE A 239 1.82 -6.62 18.69
N MET A 240 2.75 -6.51 17.73
CA MET A 240 2.87 -7.44 16.61
C MET A 240 3.13 -8.87 17.08
N ALA A 241 4.04 -9.06 18.04
CA ALA A 241 4.34 -10.37 18.63
C ALA A 241 3.13 -10.95 19.38
N ALA A 242 2.47 -10.15 20.20
CA ALA A 242 1.28 -10.56 20.96
C ALA A 242 0.12 -10.93 20.00
N MET A 243 -0.06 -10.16 18.92
CA MET A 243 -1.07 -10.41 17.90
C MET A 243 -0.84 -11.76 17.20
N ALA A 244 0.41 -12.08 16.86
CA ALA A 244 0.77 -13.36 16.25
C ALA A 244 0.54 -14.53 17.22
N GLU A 245 0.99 -14.41 18.46
CA GLU A 245 0.81 -15.45 19.48
C GLU A 245 -0.67 -15.75 19.74
N LEU A 246 -1.47 -14.71 19.96
CA LEU A 246 -2.89 -14.85 20.28
C LEU A 246 -3.69 -15.38 19.08
N ALA A 247 -3.45 -14.85 17.88
CA ALA A 247 -4.17 -15.27 16.68
C ALA A 247 -3.88 -16.75 16.36
N HIS A 248 -2.61 -17.12 16.24
CA HIS A 248 -2.23 -18.50 15.93
C HIS A 248 -2.60 -19.47 17.06
N GLY A 249 -2.50 -19.05 18.33
CA GLY A 249 -2.94 -19.83 19.50
C GLY A 249 -4.45 -20.14 19.47
N ALA A 250 -5.27 -19.29 18.86
CA ALA A 250 -6.71 -19.46 18.66
C ALA A 250 -7.07 -20.13 17.29
N GLY A 251 -6.09 -20.44 16.46
CA GLY A 251 -6.31 -20.94 15.10
C GLY A 251 -6.87 -19.88 14.14
N ALA A 252 -6.67 -18.60 14.46
CA ALA A 252 -7.02 -17.46 13.63
C ALA A 252 -5.82 -17.03 12.76
N LEU A 253 -6.08 -16.35 11.63
CA LEU A 253 -5.07 -15.91 10.69
C LEU A 253 -4.65 -14.46 10.95
N LEU A 254 -3.40 -14.14 10.63
CA LEU A 254 -2.91 -12.78 10.49
C LEU A 254 -3.09 -12.30 9.05
N VAL A 255 -3.78 -11.17 8.89
CA VAL A 255 -4.03 -10.52 7.60
C VAL A 255 -3.39 -9.14 7.59
N ALA A 256 -2.27 -9.00 6.90
CA ALA A 256 -1.57 -7.73 6.77
C ALA A 256 -2.13 -6.93 5.59
N ASP A 257 -2.63 -5.74 5.86
CA ASP A 257 -2.90 -4.74 4.82
C ASP A 257 -1.61 -3.97 4.50
N GLU A 258 -0.93 -4.41 3.46
CA GLU A 258 0.29 -3.80 2.92
C GLU A 258 0.01 -2.88 1.72
N VAL A 259 -1.24 -2.47 1.54
CA VAL A 259 -1.65 -1.60 0.42
C VAL A 259 -0.87 -0.28 0.41
N GLN A 260 -0.60 0.30 1.58
CA GLN A 260 0.16 1.54 1.67
C GLN A 260 1.62 1.34 2.09
N THR A 261 1.91 0.31 2.86
CA THR A 261 3.21 0.05 3.50
C THR A 261 4.15 -0.80 2.65
N GLY A 262 3.58 -1.63 1.76
CA GLY A 262 4.32 -2.56 0.92
C GLY A 262 5.03 -1.93 -0.27
N ILE A 263 5.56 -2.78 -1.13
CA ILE A 263 6.25 -2.39 -2.38
C ILE A 263 7.37 -1.39 -2.09
N PHE A 264 8.29 -1.79 -1.19
CA PHE A 264 9.49 -1.05 -0.79
C PHE A 264 9.25 0.28 -0.05
N ARG A 265 8.00 0.69 0.15
CA ARG A 265 7.64 1.97 0.76
C ARG A 265 8.25 2.17 2.15
N SER A 266 8.24 1.13 2.98
CA SER A 266 8.72 1.16 4.36
C SER A 266 10.23 0.89 4.52
N GLY A 267 10.98 0.75 3.41
CA GLY A 267 12.42 0.40 3.45
C GLY A 267 12.68 -1.11 3.47
N LYS A 268 11.64 -1.90 3.29
CA LYS A 268 11.65 -3.34 3.04
C LYS A 268 10.67 -3.63 1.91
N PRO A 269 10.74 -4.77 1.21
CA PRO A 269 9.70 -5.17 0.25
C PRO A 269 8.30 -5.07 0.85
N PHE A 270 8.11 -5.53 2.08
CA PHE A 270 6.88 -5.43 2.87
C PHE A 270 7.20 -5.02 4.31
N ALA A 271 6.33 -4.21 4.93
CA ALA A 271 6.59 -3.65 6.26
C ALA A 271 6.60 -4.71 7.37
N PHE A 272 5.82 -5.79 7.25
CA PHE A 272 5.82 -6.88 8.22
C PHE A 272 7.21 -7.47 8.47
N GLN A 273 8.10 -7.44 7.49
CA GLN A 273 9.47 -7.96 7.58
C GLN A 273 10.32 -7.18 8.59
N THR A 274 9.96 -5.93 8.88
CA THR A 274 10.62 -5.13 9.92
C THR A 274 10.38 -5.68 11.33
N TYR A 275 9.23 -6.33 11.53
CA TYR A 275 8.82 -6.85 12.83
C TYR A 275 9.19 -8.32 13.05
N GLY A 276 9.59 -9.04 12.00
CA GLY A 276 9.84 -10.49 12.06
C GLY A 276 8.58 -11.31 12.36
N VAL A 277 7.39 -10.74 12.11
CA VAL A 277 6.09 -11.40 12.25
C VAL A 277 5.50 -11.60 10.87
N GLU A 278 5.52 -12.84 10.39
CA GLU A 278 5.03 -13.19 9.07
C GLU A 278 3.50 -13.37 9.07
N PRO A 279 2.75 -12.64 8.23
CA PRO A 279 1.31 -12.83 8.11
C PRO A 279 0.97 -14.11 7.35
N ASP A 280 -0.28 -14.55 7.41
CA ASP A 280 -0.79 -15.68 6.65
C ASP A 280 -1.40 -15.24 5.31
N ILE A 281 -1.91 -14.00 5.29
CA ILE A 281 -2.48 -13.33 4.14
C ILE A 281 -1.97 -11.89 4.11
N MET A 282 -1.70 -11.34 2.92
CA MET A 282 -1.45 -9.91 2.76
C MET A 282 -2.20 -9.35 1.55
N SER A 283 -2.61 -8.10 1.64
CA SER A 283 -3.20 -7.34 0.54
C SER A 283 -2.25 -6.26 0.04
N LEU A 284 -2.22 -6.06 -1.27
CA LEU A 284 -1.35 -5.12 -1.99
C LEU A 284 -2.16 -4.28 -2.96
N ALA A 285 -1.71 -3.06 -3.21
CA ALA A 285 -2.18 -2.20 -4.30
C ALA A 285 -1.18 -1.03 -4.50
N LYS A 286 -1.69 0.16 -4.80
CA LYS A 286 -0.92 1.42 -4.92
C LYS A 286 0.36 1.26 -5.74
N GLY A 287 1.52 1.14 -5.08
CA GLY A 287 2.82 1.05 -5.74
C GLY A 287 3.05 -0.17 -6.64
N ILE A 288 2.19 -1.21 -6.56
CA ILE A 288 2.41 -2.49 -7.23
C ILE A 288 2.53 -2.40 -8.77
N ALA A 289 1.87 -1.41 -9.38
CA ALA A 289 1.87 -1.22 -10.85
C ALA A 289 2.12 0.24 -11.28
N GLY A 290 2.71 1.07 -10.39
CA GLY A 290 3.25 2.39 -10.72
C GLY A 290 2.28 3.38 -11.35
N GLY A 291 0.98 3.32 -11.00
CA GLY A 291 -0.07 4.20 -11.52
C GLY A 291 -1.14 3.48 -12.34
N ILE A 292 -0.88 2.27 -12.83
CA ILE A 292 -1.90 1.43 -13.47
C ILE A 292 -2.74 0.74 -12.38
N PRO A 293 -4.09 0.78 -12.45
CA PRO A 293 -4.94 0.15 -11.46
C PRO A 293 -4.64 -1.35 -11.31
N MET A 294 -4.22 -1.74 -10.10
CA MET A 294 -3.94 -3.12 -9.73
C MET A 294 -4.01 -3.28 -8.22
N GLY A 295 -4.53 -4.40 -7.78
CA GLY A 295 -4.40 -4.91 -6.43
C GLY A 295 -3.97 -6.37 -6.46
N ALA A 296 -3.56 -6.89 -5.33
CA ALA A 296 -3.27 -8.32 -5.18
C ALA A 296 -3.58 -8.76 -3.75
N LEU A 297 -4.12 -9.96 -3.65
CA LEU A 297 -4.21 -10.74 -2.44
C LEU A 297 -3.13 -11.82 -2.54
N MET A 298 -2.25 -11.89 -1.56
CA MET A 298 -1.26 -12.95 -1.42
C MET A 298 -1.56 -13.76 -0.15
N ALA A 299 -1.38 -15.06 -0.22
CA ALA A 299 -1.51 -15.92 0.95
C ALA A 299 -0.51 -17.08 0.88
N LYS A 300 -0.09 -17.59 2.05
CA LYS A 300 0.67 -18.84 2.13
C LYS A 300 -0.10 -19.94 1.41
N ALA A 301 0.63 -20.83 0.73
CA ALA A 301 0.03 -21.83 -0.16
C ALA A 301 -1.09 -22.64 0.53
N GLU A 302 -0.88 -23.07 1.76
CA GLU A 302 -1.84 -23.85 2.56
C GLU A 302 -3.12 -23.07 2.88
N VAL A 303 -3.02 -21.74 3.05
CA VAL A 303 -4.17 -20.86 3.25
C VAL A 303 -4.87 -20.57 1.93
N ALA A 304 -4.10 -20.25 0.89
CA ALA A 304 -4.61 -19.94 -0.45
C ALA A 304 -5.42 -21.12 -1.04
N ASP A 305 -5.02 -22.37 -0.74
CA ASP A 305 -5.66 -23.58 -1.22
C ASP A 305 -7.08 -23.82 -0.62
N ALA A 306 -7.50 -23.01 0.33
CA ALA A 306 -8.91 -22.98 0.76
C ALA A 306 -9.84 -22.44 -0.35
N PHE A 307 -9.38 -21.52 -1.20
CA PHE A 307 -10.13 -21.12 -2.40
C PHE A 307 -10.13 -22.23 -3.46
N LYS A 308 -11.29 -22.44 -4.04
CA LYS A 308 -11.49 -23.36 -5.18
C LYS A 308 -12.12 -22.59 -6.34
N PRO A 309 -12.05 -23.11 -7.58
CA PRO A 309 -12.71 -22.49 -8.72
C PRO A 309 -14.18 -22.15 -8.42
N GLY A 310 -14.55 -20.87 -8.61
CA GLY A 310 -15.87 -20.33 -8.34
C GLY A 310 -16.03 -19.62 -6.98
N ASP A 311 -15.11 -19.78 -6.02
CA ASP A 311 -15.20 -19.12 -4.71
C ASP A 311 -14.94 -17.61 -4.78
N HIS A 312 -14.08 -17.18 -5.69
CA HIS A 312 -13.74 -15.76 -5.91
C HIS A 312 -13.35 -15.49 -7.36
N GLY A 313 -13.45 -14.23 -7.80
CA GLY A 313 -13.14 -13.87 -9.18
C GLY A 313 -13.07 -12.35 -9.41
N SER A 314 -12.46 -11.97 -10.51
CA SER A 314 -12.41 -10.61 -11.03
C SER A 314 -12.30 -10.66 -12.54
N THR A 315 -13.02 -9.78 -13.25
CA THR A 315 -12.91 -9.68 -14.71
C THR A 315 -11.57 -9.11 -15.12
N PHE A 316 -11.14 -8.01 -14.50
CA PHE A 316 -9.95 -7.25 -14.90
C PHE A 316 -8.71 -7.53 -14.04
N GLY A 317 -8.85 -8.22 -12.92
CA GLY A 317 -7.73 -8.50 -12.01
C GLY A 317 -6.60 -9.26 -12.71
N GLY A 318 -5.39 -8.70 -12.69
CA GLY A 318 -4.25 -9.24 -13.39
C GLY A 318 -4.36 -9.16 -14.93
N SER A 319 -4.98 -8.08 -15.45
CA SER A 319 -5.02 -7.82 -16.90
C SER A 319 -3.61 -7.72 -17.49
N ASN A 320 -3.49 -8.00 -18.79
CA ASN A 320 -2.20 -8.01 -19.49
C ASN A 320 -1.41 -6.70 -19.29
N VAL A 321 -2.10 -5.55 -19.32
CA VAL A 321 -1.46 -4.23 -19.15
C VAL A 321 -1.01 -4.02 -17.71
N ALA A 322 -1.84 -4.36 -16.73
CA ALA A 322 -1.49 -4.22 -15.32
C ALA A 322 -0.33 -5.15 -14.92
N VAL A 323 -0.30 -6.39 -15.45
CA VAL A 323 0.80 -7.34 -15.23
C VAL A 323 2.11 -6.82 -15.85
N ALA A 324 2.08 -6.28 -17.08
CA ALA A 324 3.26 -5.71 -17.72
C ALA A 324 3.82 -4.52 -16.92
N ALA A 325 2.94 -3.63 -16.44
CA ALA A 325 3.31 -2.53 -15.57
C ALA A 325 3.92 -3.02 -14.25
N SER A 326 3.24 -3.95 -13.56
CA SER A 326 3.70 -4.48 -12.27
C SER A 326 5.05 -5.19 -12.37
N ARG A 327 5.23 -6.05 -13.38
CA ARG A 327 6.51 -6.71 -13.61
C ARG A 327 7.63 -5.71 -13.84
N SER A 328 7.41 -4.68 -14.65
CA SER A 328 8.39 -3.62 -14.89
C SER A 328 8.72 -2.85 -13.61
N VAL A 329 7.70 -2.45 -12.84
CA VAL A 329 7.88 -1.75 -11.56
C VAL A 329 8.69 -2.57 -10.58
N LEU A 330 8.29 -3.81 -10.33
CA LEU A 330 8.97 -4.70 -9.37
C LEU A 330 10.41 -4.98 -9.80
N SER A 331 10.66 -5.20 -11.11
CA SER A 331 12.01 -5.39 -11.63
C SER A 331 12.91 -4.18 -11.39
N GLU A 332 12.41 -2.96 -11.64
CA GLU A 332 13.15 -1.72 -11.37
C GLU A 332 13.43 -1.54 -9.87
N LEU A 333 12.45 -1.81 -9.01
CA LEU A 333 12.62 -1.68 -7.56
C LEU A 333 13.67 -2.66 -7.01
N VAL A 334 13.67 -3.90 -7.49
CA VAL A 334 14.68 -4.92 -7.13
C VAL A 334 16.06 -4.52 -7.65
N ARG A 335 16.16 -4.15 -8.93
CA ARG A 335 17.42 -3.76 -9.58
C ARG A 335 18.08 -2.57 -8.92
N GLY A 336 17.26 -1.55 -8.57
CA GLY A 336 17.71 -0.32 -7.92
C GLY A 336 17.90 -0.42 -6.41
N ARG A 337 17.67 -1.59 -5.79
CA ARG A 337 17.77 -1.79 -4.34
C ARG A 337 17.00 -0.72 -3.56
N TYR A 338 15.76 -0.49 -3.98
CA TYR A 338 14.91 0.53 -3.36
C TYR A 338 14.54 0.21 -1.90
N ASP A 339 14.74 -1.02 -1.44
CA ASP A 339 14.73 -1.38 -0.02
C ASP A 339 15.71 -0.51 0.79
N ARG A 340 16.98 -0.48 0.37
CA ARG A 340 18.03 0.31 1.03
C ARG A 340 17.85 1.79 0.81
N HIS A 341 17.57 2.19 -0.42
CA HIS A 341 17.40 3.60 -0.77
C HIS A 341 16.25 4.25 0.04
N ALA A 342 15.08 3.61 0.09
CA ALA A 342 13.95 4.12 0.86
C ALA A 342 14.25 4.19 2.37
N ALA A 343 14.98 3.20 2.91
CA ALA A 343 15.40 3.23 4.32
C ALA A 343 16.33 4.40 4.61
N GLU A 344 17.39 4.59 3.81
CA GLU A 344 18.42 5.63 4.00
C GLU A 344 17.87 7.04 3.82
N VAL A 345 17.10 7.29 2.73
CA VAL A 345 16.52 8.62 2.48
C VAL A 345 15.40 8.91 3.48
N GLY A 346 14.62 7.88 3.87
CA GLY A 346 13.59 8.04 4.88
C GLY A 346 14.12 8.37 6.27
N GLU A 347 15.23 7.75 6.69
CA GLU A 347 15.91 8.12 7.94
C GLU A 347 16.40 9.55 7.90
N TYR A 348 17.07 9.94 6.81
CA TYR A 348 17.49 11.31 6.59
C TYR A 348 16.31 12.29 6.67
N PHE A 349 15.20 11.98 6.00
CA PHE A 349 14.01 12.82 5.99
C PHE A 349 13.43 13.03 7.38
N ARG A 350 13.27 11.96 8.16
CA ARG A 350 12.77 12.05 9.54
C ARG A 350 13.70 12.89 10.41
N ALA A 351 15.02 12.73 10.28
CA ALA A 351 16.00 13.52 11.02
C ALA A 351 15.89 15.02 10.69
N GLN A 352 15.72 15.37 9.41
CA GLN A 352 15.56 16.77 8.99
C GLN A 352 14.24 17.38 9.48
N LEU A 353 13.13 16.63 9.43
CA LEU A 353 11.83 17.05 9.98
C LEU A 353 11.90 17.30 11.49
N SER A 354 12.54 16.39 12.23
CA SER A 354 12.69 16.52 13.70
C SER A 354 13.52 17.74 14.13
N ALA A 355 14.30 18.30 13.22
CA ALA A 355 15.10 19.52 13.49
C ALA A 355 14.30 20.82 13.24
N LEU A 356 13.11 20.74 12.64
CA LEU A 356 12.28 21.92 12.37
C LEU A 356 11.59 22.41 13.65
N PRO A 357 11.47 23.71 13.88
CA PRO A 357 10.63 24.25 14.94
C PRO A 357 9.17 23.89 14.67
N HIS A 358 8.38 23.70 15.74
CA HIS A 358 6.97 23.43 15.68
C HIS A 358 6.56 22.11 14.97
N VAL A 359 7.54 21.27 14.63
CA VAL A 359 7.31 19.89 14.21
C VAL A 359 7.45 18.98 15.44
N LEU A 360 6.42 18.20 15.69
CA LEU A 360 6.31 17.28 16.83
C LEU A 360 6.18 15.85 16.31
N ASP A 361 6.54 14.87 17.13
CA ASP A 361 6.27 13.43 16.89
C ASP A 361 6.51 12.96 15.45
N VAL A 362 7.76 13.02 15.00
CA VAL A 362 8.15 12.51 13.67
C VAL A 362 8.23 11.00 13.70
N ARG A 363 7.49 10.33 12.80
CA ARG A 363 7.28 8.87 12.83
C ARG A 363 7.22 8.25 11.43
N GLY A 364 7.18 6.91 11.37
CA GLY A 364 7.11 6.15 10.13
C GLY A 364 8.36 5.31 9.85
N SER A 365 8.42 4.71 8.66
CA SER A 365 9.53 3.87 8.20
C SER A 365 9.76 4.05 6.69
N GLY A 366 11.01 3.97 6.25
CA GLY A 366 11.35 4.23 4.87
C GLY A 366 10.84 5.60 4.42
N LEU A 367 10.24 5.65 3.24
CA LEU A 367 9.62 6.85 2.67
C LEU A 367 8.11 6.93 2.93
N MET A 368 7.64 6.32 4.01
CA MET A 368 6.34 6.57 4.61
C MET A 368 6.56 7.34 5.90
N VAL A 369 6.45 8.66 5.84
CA VAL A 369 6.82 9.57 6.93
C VAL A 369 5.62 10.41 7.36
N GLY A 370 5.42 10.53 8.66
CA GLY A 370 4.43 11.41 9.27
C GLY A 370 5.06 12.28 10.34
N CYS A 371 4.48 13.43 10.58
CA CYS A 371 4.77 14.26 11.75
C CYS A 371 3.53 15.04 12.17
N ASP A 372 3.50 15.44 13.44
CA ASP A 372 2.52 16.39 13.90
C ASP A 372 3.11 17.80 13.88
N VAL A 373 2.27 18.80 13.59
CA VAL A 373 2.59 20.21 13.76
C VAL A 373 1.98 20.73 15.04
N ASP A 374 2.61 21.74 15.64
CA ASP A 374 2.08 22.43 16.81
C ASP A 374 0.83 23.21 16.43
N GLU A 375 -0.33 22.75 16.90
CA GLU A 375 -1.64 23.34 16.63
C GLU A 375 -1.77 24.80 17.08
N THR A 376 -0.90 25.24 18.00
CA THR A 376 -0.87 26.65 18.45
C THR A 376 -0.21 27.56 17.40
N VAL A 377 0.45 26.97 16.40
CA VAL A 377 1.19 27.70 15.34
C VAL A 377 0.44 27.60 14.01
N ALA A 378 0.02 26.39 13.60
CA ALA A 378 -0.67 26.19 12.32
C ALA A 378 -1.55 24.94 12.32
N ASP A 379 -2.66 24.98 11.58
CA ASP A 379 -3.40 23.77 11.16
C ASP A 379 -2.64 23.07 10.02
N ALA A 380 -2.61 21.75 10.04
CA ALA A 380 -1.89 20.96 9.02
C ALA A 380 -2.45 21.20 7.59
N HIS A 381 -3.73 21.50 7.44
CA HIS A 381 -4.34 21.84 6.14
C HIS A 381 -3.85 23.20 5.60
N ASP A 382 -3.61 24.16 6.50
CA ASP A 382 -3.02 25.46 6.12
C ASP A 382 -1.57 25.27 5.69
N VAL A 383 -0.82 24.39 6.37
CA VAL A 383 0.55 24.02 5.96
C VAL A 383 0.56 23.36 4.59
N VAL A 384 -0.40 22.45 4.31
CA VAL A 384 -0.55 21.82 2.98
C VAL A 384 -0.83 22.88 1.90
N SER A 385 -1.70 23.82 2.17
CA SER A 385 -2.03 24.90 1.24
C SER A 385 -0.83 25.80 0.95
N ALA A 386 -0.09 26.21 1.99
CA ALA A 386 1.12 27.01 1.87
C ALA A 386 2.25 26.25 1.16
N ALA A 387 2.38 24.93 1.40
CA ALA A 387 3.34 24.08 0.68
C ALA A 387 3.01 23.99 -0.81
N LEU A 388 1.73 23.84 -1.17
CA LEU A 388 1.29 23.85 -2.56
C LEU A 388 1.61 25.19 -3.24
N GLU A 389 1.41 26.32 -2.57
CA GLU A 389 1.82 27.63 -3.04
C GLU A 389 3.34 27.76 -3.17
N ALA A 390 4.12 27.05 -2.35
CA ALA A 390 5.58 26.99 -2.44
C ALA A 390 6.08 25.98 -3.50
N GLY A 391 5.19 25.28 -4.20
CA GLY A 391 5.53 24.29 -5.25
C GLY A 391 5.81 22.88 -4.71
N PHE A 392 5.20 22.50 -3.57
CA PHE A 392 5.31 21.16 -3.00
C PHE A 392 3.93 20.52 -2.80
N VAL A 393 3.77 19.30 -3.26
CA VAL A 393 2.55 18.50 -3.01
C VAL A 393 2.79 17.63 -1.79
N ILE A 394 2.09 17.92 -0.71
CA ILE A 394 2.08 17.16 0.55
C ILE A 394 0.63 16.90 0.97
N ASN A 395 0.41 16.15 2.05
CA ASN A 395 -0.93 15.81 2.51
C ASN A 395 -1.05 15.93 4.04
N ALA A 396 -2.25 16.30 4.50
CA ALA A 396 -2.65 16.21 5.90
C ALA A 396 -3.63 15.04 6.11
N THR A 397 -3.53 14.37 7.25
CA THR A 397 -4.44 13.30 7.68
C THR A 397 -5.26 13.68 8.92
N GLY A 398 -5.53 14.95 9.05
CA GLY A 398 -6.23 15.59 10.16
C GLY A 398 -5.64 16.97 10.44
N ALA A 399 -6.15 17.66 11.44
CA ALA A 399 -5.76 19.05 11.76
C ALA A 399 -4.28 19.17 12.19
N ARG A 400 -3.68 18.10 12.71
CA ARG A 400 -2.30 18.11 13.25
C ARG A 400 -1.28 17.42 12.35
N SER A 401 -1.68 16.33 11.68
CA SER A 401 -0.73 15.40 11.11
C SER A 401 -0.47 15.68 9.64
N LEU A 402 0.78 15.89 9.28
CA LEU A 402 1.28 15.87 7.91
C LEU A 402 1.74 14.46 7.55
N ARG A 403 1.45 14.05 6.32
CA ARG A 403 1.92 12.79 5.75
C ARG A 403 2.70 13.03 4.47
N PHE A 404 3.81 12.31 4.33
CA PHE A 404 4.68 12.35 3.18
C PHE A 404 4.87 10.93 2.63
N LEU A 405 4.57 10.77 1.34
CA LEU A 405 4.68 9.52 0.57
C LEU A 405 5.35 9.80 -0.78
N PRO A 406 6.56 10.39 -0.81
CA PRO A 406 7.19 10.74 -2.08
C PRO A 406 7.39 9.50 -2.95
N PRO A 407 7.57 9.65 -4.29
CA PRO A 407 8.13 8.57 -5.10
C PRO A 407 9.41 8.00 -4.48
N LEU A 408 9.64 6.70 -4.62
CA LEU A 408 10.82 6.04 -4.04
C LEU A 408 12.14 6.51 -4.69
N VAL A 409 12.06 7.19 -5.82
CA VAL A 409 13.20 7.85 -6.48
C VAL A 409 13.62 9.17 -5.79
N CYS A 410 12.93 9.58 -4.73
CA CYS A 410 13.25 10.77 -3.93
C CYS A 410 14.71 10.77 -3.47
N GLN A 411 15.40 11.89 -3.62
CA GLN A 411 16.77 12.08 -3.20
C GLN A 411 16.85 13.04 -1.99
N ARG A 412 18.01 13.09 -1.34
CA ARG A 412 18.25 14.00 -0.20
C ARG A 412 18.03 15.47 -0.56
N GLU A 413 18.41 15.85 -1.78
CA GLU A 413 18.24 17.21 -2.32
C GLU A 413 16.76 17.60 -2.47
N ASP A 414 15.89 16.64 -2.74
CA ASP A 414 14.44 16.89 -2.76
C ASP A 414 13.91 17.13 -1.34
N VAL A 415 14.39 16.32 -0.39
CA VAL A 415 14.10 16.50 1.04
C VAL A 415 14.55 17.86 1.52
N ASP A 416 15.80 18.25 1.25
CA ASP A 416 16.37 19.55 1.67
C ASP A 416 15.54 20.73 1.17
N ALA A 417 15.05 20.63 -0.07
CA ALA A 417 14.21 21.67 -0.66
C ALA A 417 12.84 21.77 0.05
N LEU A 418 12.21 20.63 0.39
CA LEU A 418 10.96 20.62 1.15
C LEU A 418 11.19 21.17 2.57
N ILE A 419 12.24 20.74 3.26
CA ILE A 419 12.59 21.22 4.61
C ILE A 419 12.81 22.73 4.63
N ALA A 420 13.49 23.27 3.62
CA ALA A 420 13.69 24.71 3.49
C ALA A 420 12.38 25.49 3.27
N ALA A 421 11.41 24.89 2.60
CA ALA A 421 10.07 25.46 2.45
C ALA A 421 9.27 25.39 3.75
N LEU A 422 9.21 24.21 4.40
CA LEU A 422 8.50 24.03 5.67
C LEU A 422 9.07 24.92 6.77
N ALA A 423 10.39 25.12 6.83
CA ALA A 423 11.04 26.06 7.78
C ALA A 423 10.59 27.51 7.61
N LYS A 424 10.07 27.91 6.45
CA LYS A 424 9.49 29.25 6.22
C LYS A 424 8.02 29.30 6.55
N ILE A 425 7.30 28.21 6.30
CA ILE A 425 5.84 28.10 6.51
C ILE A 425 5.52 28.00 8.01
N LEU A 426 6.35 27.30 8.78
CA LEU A 426 6.19 27.06 10.22
C LEU A 426 6.89 28.12 11.11
N ARG A 427 7.08 29.32 10.62
CA ARG A 427 7.71 30.42 11.39
C ARG A 427 6.73 31.20 12.22
#